data_006bac6540cdab36eaee06fdb73fb906
#
_entry.id   006bac6540cdab36eaee06fdb73fb906
#
_cell.length_a   1.000
_cell.length_b   1.000
_cell.length_c   1.000
_cell.angle_alpha   90.00
_cell.angle_beta   90.00
_cell.angle_gamma   90.00
#
_symmetry.space_group_name_H-M   'P 1'
#
loop_
_entity.id
_entity.type
_entity.pdbx_description
1 polymer ?
#
loop_
_entity_poly.entity_id
_entity_poly.type
_entity_poly.pdbx_seq_one_letter_code
_entity_poly.pdbx_strand_id
1 'polypeptide(L)'
;MHSNSKKVAIVILNWNGCKLMEKFLPSVIDYSPSELSEVVVADNGSTDASIAMLKEKFPSVRIIQLDKNYGFAEGYNQAIKQIDNEYTVLLNSDVEVTPSWLDAPLATLEADPTIAAAQPKIRAQRNKEYFEYAGAAGGYMDIYGYPYCRGRVLHIVEKDNGQYDTPADILWATGACLFIRTAIYKEVGGLDTGFFAHQEEIDMCWRLRSRGYRLVC
;
A
#
# COMPACT_ATOMS: atom_id res chain seq x y z
N MET A 1 5.19 5.14 -30.24
CA MET A 1 6.05 4.17 -29.54
C MET A 1 5.36 3.90 -28.21
N HIS A 2 4.64 2.78 -28.07
CA HIS A 2 4.10 2.40 -26.75
C HIS A 2 5.31 2.00 -25.90
N SER A 3 5.67 2.83 -24.93
CA SER A 3 6.57 2.45 -23.86
C SER A 3 5.95 1.20 -23.22
N ASN A 4 6.70 0.13 -23.15
CA ASN A 4 6.32 -1.11 -22.49
C ASN A 4 6.39 -0.88 -20.96
N SER A 5 5.65 0.13 -20.46
CA SER A 5 5.61 0.44 -19.04
C SER A 5 4.78 -0.66 -18.36
N LYS A 6 5.35 -1.25 -17.32
CA LYS A 6 4.66 -2.22 -16.48
C LYS A 6 3.40 -1.58 -15.91
N LYS A 7 2.35 -2.39 -15.73
CA LYS A 7 1.03 -1.89 -15.36
C LYS A 7 0.98 -1.39 -13.91
N VAL A 8 1.76 -2.02 -13.03
CA VAL A 8 1.74 -1.78 -11.58
C VAL A 8 3.11 -1.33 -11.09
N ALA A 9 3.15 -0.27 -10.30
CA ALA A 9 4.29 0.07 -9.46
C ALA A 9 4.02 -0.30 -7.99
N ILE A 10 4.84 -1.16 -7.41
CA ILE A 10 4.82 -1.50 -6.00
C ILE A 10 5.82 -0.58 -5.32
N VAL A 11 5.33 0.44 -4.63
CA VAL A 11 6.15 1.49 -4.01
C VAL A 11 6.28 1.22 -2.52
N ILE A 12 7.52 1.00 -2.07
CA ILE A 12 7.87 0.79 -0.68
C ILE A 12 8.66 2.00 -0.20
N LEU A 13 8.12 2.74 0.78
CA LEU A 13 8.84 3.83 1.41
C LEU A 13 9.79 3.28 2.47
N ASN A 14 11.08 3.60 2.34
CA ASN A 14 12.11 3.15 3.26
C ASN A 14 12.82 4.32 3.96
N TRP A 15 12.96 4.24 5.27
CA TRP A 15 13.83 5.10 6.06
C TRP A 15 14.55 4.29 7.14
N ASN A 16 15.87 4.11 6.95
CA ASN A 16 16.73 3.32 7.86
C ASN A 16 16.19 1.90 8.14
N GLY A 17 15.58 1.29 7.11
CA GLY A 17 14.89 0.00 7.20
C GLY A 17 15.69 -1.16 6.60
N CYS A 18 17.02 -1.10 6.53
CA CYS A 18 17.86 -2.10 5.88
C CYS A 18 17.49 -3.54 6.26
N LYS A 19 17.34 -3.83 7.56
CA LYS A 19 16.99 -5.18 8.04
C LYS A 19 15.56 -5.60 7.68
N LEU A 20 14.60 -4.68 7.65
CA LEU A 20 13.22 -4.97 7.25
C LEU A 20 13.17 -5.27 5.76
N MET A 21 13.82 -4.44 4.94
CA MET A 21 13.91 -4.67 3.49
C MET A 21 14.58 -6.02 3.18
N GLU A 22 15.69 -6.34 3.84
CA GLU A 22 16.39 -7.62 3.67
C GLU A 22 15.51 -8.83 3.99
N LYS A 23 14.62 -8.69 4.98
CA LYS A 23 13.71 -9.76 5.42
C LYS A 23 12.48 -9.91 4.52
N PHE A 24 11.82 -8.81 4.15
CA PHE A 24 10.49 -8.84 3.54
C PHE A 24 10.49 -8.65 2.02
N LEU A 25 11.47 -7.91 1.47
CA LEU A 25 11.55 -7.64 0.04
C LEU A 25 11.64 -8.88 -0.85
N PRO A 26 12.32 -9.99 -0.44
CA PRO A 26 12.32 -11.20 -1.23
C PRO A 26 10.92 -11.70 -1.60
N SER A 27 9.97 -11.74 -0.66
CA SER A 27 8.60 -12.17 -0.97
C SER A 27 7.91 -11.24 -1.99
N VAL A 28 8.18 -9.94 -1.90
CA VAL A 28 7.60 -8.96 -2.84
C VAL A 28 8.15 -9.18 -4.25
N ILE A 29 9.44 -9.45 -4.39
CA ILE A 29 10.06 -9.72 -5.69
C ILE A 29 9.58 -11.06 -6.26
N ASP A 30 9.60 -12.11 -5.44
CA ASP A 30 9.27 -13.48 -5.87
C ASP A 30 7.82 -13.65 -6.30
N TYR A 31 6.88 -12.92 -5.65
CA TYR A 31 5.44 -13.05 -5.91
C TYR A 31 4.85 -11.88 -6.73
N SER A 32 5.69 -11.03 -7.30
CA SER A 32 5.25 -9.95 -8.18
C SER A 32 5.80 -10.14 -9.60
N PRO A 33 4.97 -10.62 -10.55
CA PRO A 33 5.41 -10.91 -11.91
C PRO A 33 6.05 -9.71 -12.59
N SER A 34 7.28 -9.88 -13.08
CA SER A 34 8.09 -8.79 -13.64
C SER A 34 7.58 -8.22 -14.95
N GLU A 35 6.74 -8.97 -15.67
CA GLU A 35 6.03 -8.51 -16.87
C GLU A 35 4.85 -7.59 -16.54
N LEU A 36 4.26 -7.74 -15.35
CA LEU A 36 3.11 -6.97 -14.89
C LEU A 36 3.50 -5.78 -14.02
N SER A 37 4.50 -5.99 -13.16
CA SER A 37 4.82 -5.05 -12.07
C SER A 37 6.30 -4.68 -12.00
N GLU A 38 6.58 -3.52 -11.44
CA GLU A 38 7.91 -3.14 -10.97
C GLU A 38 7.91 -2.91 -9.46
N VAL A 39 8.97 -3.34 -8.79
CA VAL A 39 9.22 -3.04 -7.39
C VAL A 39 10.07 -1.79 -7.30
N VAL A 40 9.57 -0.81 -6.58
CA VAL A 40 10.21 0.50 -6.39
C VAL A 40 10.43 0.72 -4.90
N VAL A 41 11.66 0.94 -4.50
CA VAL A 41 11.99 1.40 -3.15
C VAL A 41 12.26 2.89 -3.20
N ALA A 42 11.40 3.66 -2.54
CA ALA A 42 11.60 5.08 -2.33
C ALA A 42 12.39 5.28 -1.02
N ASP A 43 13.67 5.52 -1.15
CA ASP A 43 14.53 5.77 0.00
C ASP A 43 14.37 7.22 0.47
N ASN A 44 13.82 7.38 1.66
CA ASN A 44 13.44 8.65 2.27
C ASN A 44 14.61 9.27 3.06
N GLY A 45 15.79 9.34 2.42
CA GLY A 45 16.97 9.93 3.03
C GLY A 45 17.60 9.05 4.12
N SER A 46 17.70 7.75 3.88
CA SER A 46 18.32 6.82 4.83
C SER A 46 19.82 7.11 5.02
N THR A 47 20.29 6.88 6.24
CA THR A 47 21.71 7.01 6.63
C THR A 47 22.34 5.67 6.98
N ASP A 48 21.56 4.59 6.96
CA ASP A 48 22.03 3.21 7.18
C ASP A 48 22.51 2.54 5.88
N ALA A 49 22.73 1.23 5.93
CA ALA A 49 23.20 0.46 4.77
C ALA A 49 22.09 0.14 3.74
N SER A 50 20.88 0.71 3.84
CA SER A 50 19.74 0.37 2.98
C SER A 50 20.08 0.43 1.49
N ILE A 51 20.64 1.54 1.01
CA ILE A 51 20.96 1.73 -0.42
C ILE A 51 22.05 0.76 -0.90
N ALA A 52 23.10 0.56 -0.11
CA ALA A 52 24.17 -0.36 -0.45
C ALA A 52 23.65 -1.81 -0.56
N MET A 53 22.88 -2.23 0.42
CA MET A 53 22.25 -3.54 0.48
C MET A 53 21.28 -3.77 -0.70
N LEU A 54 20.43 -2.79 -1.04
CA LEU A 54 19.52 -2.88 -2.18
C LEU A 54 20.27 -3.04 -3.50
N LYS A 55 21.32 -2.25 -3.74
CA LYS A 55 22.13 -2.35 -4.96
C LYS A 55 22.86 -3.68 -5.08
N GLU A 56 23.34 -4.21 -3.96
CA GLU A 56 24.08 -5.48 -3.92
C GLU A 56 23.15 -6.70 -4.06
N LYS A 57 22.09 -6.76 -3.26
CA LYS A 57 21.25 -7.97 -3.13
C LYS A 57 20.02 -7.97 -4.03
N PHE A 58 19.50 -6.79 -4.41
CA PHE A 58 18.25 -6.64 -5.15
C PHE A 58 18.41 -5.71 -6.37
N PRO A 59 19.31 -6.02 -7.32
CA PRO A 59 19.62 -5.15 -8.45
C PRO A 59 18.46 -4.92 -9.43
N SER A 60 17.42 -5.73 -9.37
CA SER A 60 16.19 -5.56 -10.16
C SER A 60 15.23 -4.51 -9.62
N VAL A 61 15.43 -4.07 -8.37
CA VAL A 61 14.58 -3.09 -7.71
C VAL A 61 14.94 -1.69 -8.18
N ARG A 62 13.94 -0.93 -8.62
CA ARG A 62 14.12 0.49 -8.92
C ARG A 62 14.26 1.27 -7.62
N ILE A 63 15.28 2.09 -7.50
CA ILE A 63 15.51 2.92 -6.32
C ILE A 63 15.24 4.38 -6.68
N ILE A 64 14.32 5.01 -5.93
CA ILE A 64 14.08 6.46 -5.94
C ILE A 64 14.73 7.00 -4.66
N GLN A 65 15.83 7.77 -4.81
CA GLN A 65 16.48 8.39 -3.66
C GLN A 65 15.95 9.80 -3.44
N LEU A 66 15.32 10.04 -2.29
CA LEU A 66 14.94 11.37 -1.85
C LEU A 66 16.12 12.01 -1.09
N ASP A 67 16.23 13.32 -1.15
CA ASP A 67 17.36 14.07 -0.61
C ASP A 67 17.36 14.15 0.94
N LYS A 68 16.21 13.90 1.57
CA LYS A 68 16.03 13.90 3.04
C LYS A 68 14.83 13.07 3.44
N ASN A 69 14.65 12.88 4.74
CA ASN A 69 13.42 12.29 5.29
C ASN A 69 12.28 13.32 5.27
N TYR A 70 11.28 13.07 4.42
CA TYR A 70 10.07 13.86 4.27
C TYR A 70 8.91 13.39 5.17
N GLY A 71 9.11 12.37 6.02
CA GLY A 71 8.02 11.68 6.71
C GLY A 71 7.28 10.72 5.80
N PHE A 72 6.16 10.18 6.27
CA PHE A 72 5.41 9.14 5.56
C PHE A 72 4.63 9.73 4.36
N ALA A 73 3.74 10.68 4.61
CA ALA A 73 2.85 11.23 3.60
C ALA A 73 3.61 11.90 2.45
N GLU A 74 4.48 12.86 2.75
CA GLU A 74 5.23 13.56 1.71
C GLU A 74 6.27 12.65 1.04
N GLY A 75 6.85 11.69 1.75
CA GLY A 75 7.76 10.69 1.17
C GLY A 75 7.09 9.89 0.06
N TYR A 76 5.88 9.37 0.29
CA TYR A 76 5.09 8.71 -0.75
C TYR A 76 4.71 9.67 -1.87
N ASN A 77 4.29 10.90 -1.56
CA ASN A 77 3.94 11.88 -2.58
C ASN A 77 5.13 12.18 -3.52
N GLN A 78 6.33 12.36 -2.97
CA GLN A 78 7.54 12.60 -3.78
C GLN A 78 7.91 11.39 -4.64
N ALA A 79 7.74 10.19 -4.12
CA ALA A 79 7.97 8.96 -4.89
C ALA A 79 6.95 8.80 -6.01
N ILE A 80 5.65 8.93 -5.72
CA ILE A 80 4.58 8.67 -6.68
C ILE A 80 4.51 9.75 -7.79
N LYS A 81 5.04 10.95 -7.56
CA LYS A 81 5.25 11.94 -8.65
C LYS A 81 6.11 11.38 -9.78
N GLN A 82 7.03 10.43 -9.49
CA GLN A 82 7.94 9.81 -10.44
C GLN A 82 7.42 8.46 -10.99
N ILE A 83 6.17 8.10 -10.69
CA ILE A 83 5.50 6.88 -11.13
C ILE A 83 4.50 7.21 -12.23
N ASP A 84 4.60 6.50 -13.36
CA ASP A 84 3.69 6.67 -14.52
C ASP A 84 2.89 5.39 -14.82
N ASN A 85 3.01 4.36 -13.98
CA ASN A 85 2.25 3.12 -14.07
C ASN A 85 0.75 3.38 -13.86
N GLU A 86 -0.11 2.55 -14.44
CA GLU A 86 -1.57 2.68 -14.32
C GLU A 86 -2.03 2.56 -12.86
N TYR A 87 -1.44 1.61 -12.14
CA TYR A 87 -1.72 1.37 -10.72
C TYR A 87 -0.48 1.55 -9.87
N THR A 88 -0.67 2.10 -8.70
CA THR A 88 0.34 2.17 -7.64
C THR A 88 -0.12 1.34 -6.44
N VAL A 89 0.78 0.56 -5.89
CA VAL A 89 0.57 -0.09 -4.59
C VAL A 89 1.48 0.58 -3.57
N LEU A 90 0.88 1.24 -2.57
CA LEU A 90 1.62 1.65 -1.39
C LEU A 90 1.79 0.40 -0.54
N LEU A 91 3.02 0.04 -0.22
CA LEU A 91 3.34 -1.16 0.55
C LEU A 91 4.35 -0.83 1.65
N ASN A 92 4.03 -1.16 2.89
CA ASN A 92 4.98 -0.98 3.99
C ASN A 92 6.17 -1.96 3.87
N SER A 93 7.32 -1.53 4.36
CA SER A 93 8.58 -2.29 4.30
C SER A 93 8.61 -3.55 5.19
N ASP A 94 7.62 -3.75 6.05
CA ASP A 94 7.48 -4.88 6.97
C ASP A 94 6.31 -5.82 6.60
N VAL A 95 5.81 -5.73 5.38
CA VAL A 95 4.76 -6.59 4.86
C VAL A 95 5.35 -7.78 4.10
N GLU A 96 4.92 -8.99 4.46
CA GLU A 96 5.15 -10.22 3.72
C GLU A 96 3.96 -10.46 2.78
N VAL A 97 4.22 -10.59 1.49
CA VAL A 97 3.19 -10.90 0.50
C VAL A 97 3.17 -12.40 0.16
N THR A 98 2.07 -12.87 -0.42
CA THR A 98 1.82 -14.28 -0.76
C THR A 98 1.69 -14.46 -2.28
N PRO A 99 1.79 -15.67 -2.82
CA PRO A 99 1.50 -15.92 -4.24
C PRO A 99 0.16 -15.31 -4.66
N SER A 100 0.11 -14.75 -5.86
CA SER A 100 -1.11 -14.15 -6.46
C SER A 100 -1.73 -12.96 -5.69
N TRP A 101 -0.97 -12.31 -4.82
CA TRP A 101 -1.48 -11.21 -3.99
C TRP A 101 -1.94 -9.98 -4.79
N LEU A 102 -1.45 -9.82 -6.02
CA LEU A 102 -1.85 -8.74 -6.92
C LEU A 102 -3.18 -9.03 -7.63
N ASP A 103 -3.55 -10.30 -7.83
CA ASP A 103 -4.58 -10.70 -8.78
C ASP A 103 -5.96 -10.16 -8.41
N ALA A 104 -6.45 -10.44 -7.20
CA ALA A 104 -7.79 -10.05 -6.79
C ALA A 104 -7.97 -8.52 -6.67
N PRO A 105 -7.05 -7.75 -6.03
CA PRO A 105 -7.17 -6.30 -5.98
C PRO A 105 -7.11 -5.64 -7.36
N LEU A 106 -6.24 -6.10 -8.27
CA LEU A 106 -6.17 -5.57 -9.63
C LEU A 106 -7.43 -5.90 -10.42
N ALA A 107 -7.90 -7.15 -10.39
CA ALA A 107 -9.14 -7.54 -11.06
C ALA A 107 -10.33 -6.71 -10.58
N THR A 108 -10.39 -6.40 -9.28
CA THR A 108 -11.42 -5.54 -8.69
C THR A 108 -11.36 -4.12 -9.25
N LEU A 109 -10.17 -3.54 -9.32
CA LEU A 109 -9.97 -2.21 -9.91
C LEU A 109 -10.33 -2.21 -11.41
N GLU A 110 -9.89 -3.22 -12.16
CA GLU A 110 -10.13 -3.32 -13.61
C GLU A 110 -11.60 -3.49 -13.96
N ALA A 111 -12.36 -4.23 -13.13
CA ALA A 111 -13.77 -4.53 -13.39
C ALA A 111 -14.69 -3.32 -13.26
N ASP A 112 -14.32 -2.31 -12.44
CA ASP A 112 -15.19 -1.16 -12.17
C ASP A 112 -14.36 0.14 -12.06
N PRO A 113 -14.49 1.06 -13.03
CA PRO A 113 -13.76 2.33 -13.02
C PRO A 113 -14.18 3.28 -11.89
N THR A 114 -15.30 3.04 -11.22
CA THR A 114 -15.71 3.83 -10.05
C THR A 114 -14.92 3.46 -8.79
N ILE A 115 -14.24 2.30 -8.78
CA ILE A 115 -13.37 1.89 -7.69
C ILE A 115 -12.00 2.56 -7.89
N ALA A 116 -11.66 3.49 -6.99
CA ALA A 116 -10.38 4.18 -7.00
C ALA A 116 -9.27 3.38 -6.33
N ALA A 117 -9.61 2.68 -5.24
CA ALA A 117 -8.63 1.96 -4.44
C ALA A 117 -9.17 0.62 -3.91
N ALA A 118 -8.25 -0.29 -3.66
CA ALA A 118 -8.53 -1.59 -3.07
C ALA A 118 -7.44 -1.96 -2.04
N GLN A 119 -7.79 -2.77 -1.06
CA GLN A 119 -6.82 -3.43 -0.20
C GLN A 119 -7.13 -4.93 -0.09
N PRO A 120 -6.13 -5.80 0.05
CA PRO A 120 -6.37 -7.18 0.45
C PRO A 120 -6.66 -7.27 1.95
N LYS A 121 -7.16 -8.42 2.41
CA LYS A 121 -7.14 -8.73 3.84
C LYS A 121 -5.71 -8.80 4.35
N ILE A 122 -5.43 -8.18 5.49
CA ILE A 122 -4.11 -8.17 6.10
C ILE A 122 -4.15 -8.96 7.40
N ARG A 123 -3.25 -9.93 7.52
CA ARG A 123 -3.12 -10.80 8.70
C ARG A 123 -1.85 -10.47 9.48
N ALA A 124 -1.91 -10.69 10.79
CA ALA A 124 -0.79 -10.45 11.67
C ALA A 124 0.40 -11.37 11.32
N GLN A 125 1.56 -10.79 11.03
CA GLN A 125 2.75 -11.54 10.63
C GLN A 125 3.22 -12.53 11.73
N ARG A 126 3.03 -12.20 13.00
CA ARG A 126 3.40 -13.06 14.13
C ARG A 126 2.38 -14.15 14.44
N ASN A 127 1.13 -13.98 14.00
CA ASN A 127 0.07 -14.94 14.18
C ASN A 127 -0.86 -14.92 12.97
N LYS A 128 -0.47 -15.62 11.91
CA LYS A 128 -1.10 -15.59 10.58
C LYS A 128 -2.56 -16.10 10.54
N GLU A 129 -3.08 -16.63 11.64
CA GLU A 129 -4.48 -17.00 11.75
C GLU A 129 -5.39 -15.81 12.13
N TYR A 130 -4.82 -14.69 12.59
CA TYR A 130 -5.57 -13.51 13.02
C TYR A 130 -5.35 -12.34 12.08
N PHE A 131 -6.33 -11.45 12.00
CA PHE A 131 -6.18 -10.20 11.27
C PHE A 131 -5.10 -9.32 11.91
N GLU A 132 -4.53 -8.45 11.10
CA GLU A 132 -3.65 -7.40 11.57
C GLU A 132 -4.46 -6.32 12.29
N TYR A 133 -3.84 -5.62 13.24
CA TYR A 133 -4.52 -4.65 14.10
C TYR A 133 -5.01 -3.40 13.34
N ALA A 134 -4.19 -2.86 12.43
CA ALA A 134 -4.48 -1.60 11.71
C ALA A 134 -4.81 -1.88 10.24
N GLY A 135 -6.09 -2.03 9.92
CA GLY A 135 -6.56 -2.24 8.56
C GLY A 135 -7.26 -3.57 8.32
N ALA A 136 -6.82 -4.65 8.96
CA ALA A 136 -7.50 -5.95 8.97
C ALA A 136 -8.16 -6.33 7.62
N ALA A 137 -9.49 -6.38 7.54
CA ALA A 137 -10.26 -6.65 6.34
C ALA A 137 -11.04 -5.41 5.84
N GLY A 138 -10.41 -4.24 5.93
CA GLY A 138 -10.97 -2.96 5.50
C GLY A 138 -11.53 -2.12 6.64
N GLY A 139 -11.52 -0.82 6.45
CA GLY A 139 -11.87 0.17 7.46
C GLY A 139 -13.23 0.81 7.26
N TYR A 140 -13.86 1.13 8.36
CA TYR A 140 -15.10 1.88 8.46
C TYR A 140 -14.95 3.05 9.43
N MET A 141 -15.97 3.86 9.55
CA MET A 141 -16.03 4.97 10.49
C MET A 141 -17.44 5.05 11.05
N ASP A 142 -17.57 5.32 12.35
CA ASP A 142 -18.86 5.52 12.96
C ASP A 142 -19.41 6.95 12.71
N ILE A 143 -20.61 7.21 13.20
CA ILE A 143 -21.28 8.51 13.01
C ILE A 143 -20.56 9.68 13.72
N TYR A 144 -19.64 9.39 14.62
CA TYR A 144 -18.84 10.39 15.34
C TYR A 144 -17.45 10.58 14.74
N GLY A 145 -17.13 9.83 13.66
CA GLY A 145 -15.82 9.91 12.99
C GLY A 145 -14.74 9.00 13.58
N TYR A 146 -15.08 8.04 14.45
CA TYR A 146 -14.12 7.08 14.99
C TYR A 146 -13.88 5.95 13.98
N PRO A 147 -12.61 5.73 13.53
CA PRO A 147 -12.31 4.66 12.61
C PRO A 147 -12.28 3.31 13.33
N TYR A 148 -12.81 2.29 12.67
CA TYR A 148 -12.74 0.89 13.11
C TYR A 148 -12.53 -0.03 11.90
N CYS A 149 -12.15 -1.29 12.14
CA CYS A 149 -11.84 -2.23 11.07
C CYS A 149 -12.79 -3.43 11.11
N ARG A 150 -13.12 -3.93 9.94
CA ARG A 150 -13.74 -5.24 9.79
C ARG A 150 -12.67 -6.29 10.17
N GLY A 151 -12.95 -7.11 11.19
CA GLY A 151 -11.99 -8.05 11.78
C GLY A 151 -11.31 -7.55 13.06
N ARG A 152 -11.67 -6.31 13.52
CA ARG A 152 -11.19 -5.79 14.81
C ARG A 152 -12.20 -4.86 15.47
N VAL A 153 -12.49 -5.13 16.73
CA VAL A 153 -13.32 -4.25 17.58
C VAL A 153 -12.48 -3.85 18.80
N LEU A 154 -12.12 -2.58 18.88
CA LEU A 154 -11.21 -2.05 19.90
C LEU A 154 -9.88 -2.83 19.93
N HIS A 155 -9.61 -3.52 21.05
CA HIS A 155 -8.40 -4.36 21.25
C HIS A 155 -8.62 -5.84 20.91
N ILE A 156 -9.84 -6.23 20.53
CA ILE A 156 -10.17 -7.60 20.15
C ILE A 156 -9.97 -7.74 18.65
N VAL A 157 -9.04 -8.60 18.26
CA VAL A 157 -8.77 -8.95 16.86
C VAL A 157 -9.34 -10.33 16.57
N GLU A 158 -10.10 -10.44 15.48
CA GLU A 158 -10.74 -11.70 15.10
C GLU A 158 -9.72 -12.65 14.43
N LYS A 159 -10.02 -13.95 14.55
CA LYS A 159 -9.40 -14.98 13.73
C LYS A 159 -10.00 -14.94 12.33
N ASP A 160 -9.17 -15.08 11.30
CA ASP A 160 -9.63 -15.20 9.91
C ASP A 160 -10.14 -16.63 9.64
N ASN A 161 -11.44 -16.78 9.63
CA ASN A 161 -12.15 -18.03 9.31
C ASN A 161 -12.85 -17.95 7.94
N GLY A 162 -12.43 -17.03 7.06
CA GLY A 162 -13.06 -16.78 5.77
C GLY A 162 -14.28 -15.88 5.81
N GLN A 163 -14.65 -15.32 6.99
CA GLN A 163 -15.86 -14.49 7.16
C GLN A 163 -15.83 -13.20 6.30
N TYR A 164 -14.66 -12.79 5.82
CA TYR A 164 -14.47 -11.61 4.98
C TYR A 164 -13.83 -11.94 3.62
N ASP A 165 -14.08 -13.13 3.07
CA ASP A 165 -13.58 -13.52 1.75
C ASP A 165 -14.36 -12.89 0.60
N THR A 166 -15.58 -12.41 0.87
CA THR A 166 -16.36 -11.69 -0.13
C THR A 166 -15.98 -10.23 -0.17
N PRO A 167 -15.65 -9.67 -1.36
CA PRO A 167 -15.36 -8.26 -1.51
C PRO A 167 -16.50 -7.38 -0.97
N ALA A 168 -16.14 -6.29 -0.30
CA ALA A 168 -17.11 -5.33 0.24
C ALA A 168 -16.59 -3.91 0.12
N ASP A 169 -17.52 -2.96 -0.04
CA ASP A 169 -17.20 -1.55 0.03
C ASP A 169 -16.70 -1.19 1.44
N ILE A 170 -15.63 -0.42 1.47
CA ILE A 170 -15.03 0.08 2.71
C ILE A 170 -14.96 1.61 2.68
N LEU A 171 -14.81 2.23 3.84
CA LEU A 171 -14.66 3.67 3.95
C LEU A 171 -13.20 4.09 3.77
N TRP A 172 -12.29 3.32 4.32
CA TRP A 172 -10.85 3.58 4.20
C TRP A 172 -10.06 2.27 4.07
N ALA A 173 -8.96 2.37 3.34
CA ALA A 173 -7.96 1.31 3.16
C ALA A 173 -6.70 1.69 3.90
N THR A 174 -6.01 0.69 4.47
CA THR A 174 -4.76 0.93 5.21
C THR A 174 -3.59 1.22 4.30
N GLY A 175 -2.72 2.15 4.72
CA GLY A 175 -1.45 2.42 4.05
C GLY A 175 -0.44 1.26 4.07
N ALA A 176 -0.69 0.21 4.87
CA ALA A 176 0.18 -0.96 4.90
C ALA A 176 0.19 -1.73 3.57
N CYS A 177 -0.96 -1.79 2.86
CA CYS A 177 -1.05 -2.35 1.52
C CYS A 177 -2.28 -1.75 0.81
N LEU A 178 -2.07 -0.68 0.06
CA LEU A 178 -3.13 0.04 -0.62
C LEU A 178 -2.88 0.07 -2.12
N PHE A 179 -3.78 -0.52 -2.88
CA PHE A 179 -3.82 -0.45 -4.34
C PHE A 179 -4.63 0.76 -4.77
N ILE A 180 -4.11 1.58 -5.68
CA ILE A 180 -4.81 2.78 -6.14
C ILE A 180 -4.51 3.05 -7.61
N ARG A 181 -5.47 3.62 -8.32
CA ARG A 181 -5.22 4.20 -9.65
C ARG A 181 -4.28 5.39 -9.51
N THR A 182 -3.12 5.33 -10.14
CA THR A 182 -2.08 6.37 -10.02
C THR A 182 -2.59 7.75 -10.41
N ALA A 183 -3.37 7.84 -11.46
CA ALA A 183 -3.96 9.10 -11.91
C ALA A 183 -4.89 9.71 -10.85
N ILE A 184 -5.72 8.88 -10.21
CA ILE A 184 -6.65 9.33 -9.16
C ILE A 184 -5.88 9.74 -7.90
N TYR A 185 -4.83 8.99 -7.50
CA TYR A 185 -3.96 9.40 -6.40
C TYR A 185 -3.41 10.81 -6.62
N LYS A 186 -2.88 11.07 -7.82
CA LYS A 186 -2.34 12.39 -8.20
C LYS A 186 -3.42 13.47 -8.25
N GLU A 187 -4.60 13.16 -8.78
CA GLU A 187 -5.74 14.08 -8.91
C GLU A 187 -6.28 14.54 -7.56
N VAL A 188 -6.38 13.64 -6.57
CA VAL A 188 -6.86 14.00 -5.23
C VAL A 188 -5.79 14.73 -4.38
N GLY A 189 -4.57 14.85 -4.90
CA GLY A 189 -3.46 15.54 -4.23
C GLY A 189 -2.60 14.63 -3.34
N GLY A 190 -2.75 13.30 -3.45
CA GLY A 190 -1.99 12.34 -2.65
C GLY A 190 -2.38 12.32 -1.17
N LEU A 191 -1.44 11.93 -0.32
CA LEU A 191 -1.58 11.96 1.14
C LEU A 191 -1.41 13.39 1.65
N ASP A 192 -2.21 13.81 2.64
CA ASP A 192 -2.08 15.15 3.23
C ASP A 192 -0.86 15.20 4.15
N THR A 193 0.07 16.08 3.83
CA THR A 193 1.32 16.27 4.56
C THR A 193 1.16 16.97 5.90
N GLY A 194 -0.02 17.50 6.18
CA GLY A 194 -0.39 18.04 7.49
C GLY A 194 -0.50 16.96 8.58
N PHE A 195 -0.69 15.71 8.20
CA PHE A 195 -0.59 14.58 9.13
C PHE A 195 0.87 14.21 9.35
N PHE A 196 1.31 14.22 10.59
CA PHE A 196 2.67 13.83 10.94
C PHE A 196 2.89 12.32 10.80
N ALA A 197 1.95 11.53 11.32
CA ALA A 197 1.89 10.08 11.20
C ALA A 197 0.49 9.62 11.62
N HIS A 198 -0.02 8.60 10.93
CA HIS A 198 -1.34 8.02 11.06
C HIS A 198 -2.49 8.93 10.59
N GLN A 199 -3.52 8.31 10.01
CA GLN A 199 -4.74 8.94 9.49
C GLN A 199 -4.61 9.60 8.09
N GLU A 200 -3.42 9.76 7.53
CA GLU A 200 -3.21 10.32 6.20
C GLU A 200 -3.90 9.50 5.10
N GLU A 201 -3.91 8.18 5.23
CA GLU A 201 -4.62 7.30 4.32
C GLU A 201 -6.14 7.35 4.52
N ILE A 202 -6.60 7.53 5.78
CA ILE A 202 -8.03 7.70 6.08
C ILE A 202 -8.56 9.01 5.46
N ASP A 203 -7.82 10.09 5.61
CA ASP A 203 -8.12 11.38 4.98
C ASP A 203 -8.18 11.25 3.45
N MET A 204 -7.17 10.63 2.83
CA MET A 204 -7.16 10.43 1.39
C MET A 204 -8.38 9.62 0.94
N CYS A 205 -8.70 8.54 1.64
CA CYS A 205 -9.88 7.71 1.37
C CYS A 205 -11.18 8.52 1.51
N TRP A 206 -11.27 9.38 2.52
CA TRP A 206 -12.42 10.30 2.67
C TRP A 206 -12.55 11.25 1.48
N ARG A 207 -11.43 11.84 1.00
CA ARG A 207 -11.42 12.72 -0.18
C ARG A 207 -11.81 11.98 -1.46
N LEU A 208 -11.40 10.72 -1.62
CA LEU A 208 -11.83 9.85 -2.72
C LEU A 208 -13.34 9.61 -2.66
N ARG A 209 -13.87 9.23 -1.51
CA ARG A 209 -15.31 8.99 -1.30
C ARG A 209 -16.14 10.26 -1.56
N SER A 210 -15.67 11.42 -1.11
CA SER A 210 -16.33 12.71 -1.33
C SER A 210 -16.42 13.10 -2.80
N ARG A 211 -15.57 12.52 -3.66
CA ARG A 211 -15.61 12.67 -5.12
C ARG A 211 -16.43 11.58 -5.82
N GLY A 212 -17.08 10.71 -5.08
CA GLY A 212 -17.94 9.65 -5.61
C GLY A 212 -17.23 8.34 -5.92
N TYR A 213 -15.95 8.20 -5.63
CA TYR A 213 -15.22 6.95 -5.81
C TYR A 213 -15.55 5.93 -4.73
N ARG A 214 -15.43 4.66 -5.09
CA ARG A 214 -15.56 3.52 -4.18
C ARG A 214 -14.19 3.00 -3.78
N LEU A 215 -14.14 2.40 -2.60
CA LEU A 215 -12.99 1.63 -2.11
C LEU A 215 -13.47 0.24 -1.72
N VAL A 216 -12.67 -0.79 -1.96
CA VAL A 216 -13.06 -2.20 -1.76
C VAL A 216 -11.97 -2.96 -0.98
N CYS A 217 -12.38 -3.88 -0.14
CA CYS A 217 -11.49 -4.88 0.48
C CYS A 217 -12.04 -6.28 0.21
#